data_2988b5bca8f0172e1da8bafa0de89f7f
#
_entry.id   2988b5bca8f0172e1da8bafa0de89f7f
#
_cell.length_a   1.000
_cell.length_b   1.000
_cell.length_c   1.000
_cell.angle_alpha   90.00
_cell.angle_beta   90.00
_cell.angle_gamma   90.00
#
_symmetry.space_group_name_H-M   'P 1'
#
loop_
_entity.id
_entity.type
_entity.pdbx_description
1 polymer ?
#
loop_
_entity_poly.entity_id
_entity_poly.type
_entity_poly.pdbx_seq_one_letter_code
_entity_poly.pdbx_strand_id
1 'polypeptide(L)'
;WIVSHSLLKNIHSMMKQIKLIGGGKANKKIEISSHDEIGELADSFNQLLSKLDSVNQRIIAEGLEKERIKYELLNLQLRSILTQIAPHLIGNLLGALSAYAVVGQTDKVESLSIHASNYIRSNAKCSEREYSTLGEEFQTIDNYIAMYQEIFDQPETYESHFEQEACRNMLVPSMLIHPLVENSLKYCGSGGTHGMANIRISAKH
;
A
#
# COMPACT_ATOMS: atom_id res chain seq x y z
N TRP A 1 -44.59 -54.93 15.57
CA TRP A 1 -43.61 -55.48 14.62
C TRP A 1 -43.50 -54.61 13.35
N ILE A 2 -44.58 -54.17 12.73
CA ILE A 2 -44.60 -53.36 11.50
C ILE A 2 -44.09 -51.94 11.79
N VAL A 3 -44.47 -51.31 12.89
CA VAL A 3 -44.05 -49.96 13.29
C VAL A 3 -42.54 -49.90 13.58
N SER A 4 -42.02 -50.91 14.30
CA SER A 4 -40.59 -51.01 14.63
C SER A 4 -39.68 -51.16 13.40
N HIS A 5 -40.15 -51.87 12.37
CA HIS A 5 -39.40 -52.08 11.13
C HIS A 5 -39.34 -50.82 10.26
N SER A 6 -40.42 -50.04 10.20
CA SER A 6 -40.48 -48.75 9.50
C SER A 6 -39.53 -47.71 10.14
N LEU A 7 -39.53 -47.65 11.46
CA LEU A 7 -38.73 -46.73 12.23
C LEU A 7 -37.22 -46.99 12.04
N LEU A 8 -36.78 -48.24 12.10
CA LEU A 8 -35.41 -48.65 11.84
C LEU A 8 -34.96 -48.33 10.41
N LYS A 9 -35.82 -48.48 9.41
CA LYS A 9 -35.56 -48.16 8.02
C LYS A 9 -35.31 -46.65 7.82
N ASN A 10 -36.16 -45.80 8.43
CA ASN A 10 -36.06 -44.36 8.32
C ASN A 10 -34.77 -43.84 8.99
N ILE A 11 -34.41 -44.35 10.18
CA ILE A 11 -33.13 -44.03 10.85
C ILE A 11 -31.96 -44.46 10.01
N HIS A 12 -31.93 -45.61 9.43
CA HIS A 12 -30.84 -46.09 8.58
C HIS A 12 -30.68 -45.22 7.32
N SER A 13 -31.78 -44.82 6.69
CA SER A 13 -31.79 -43.91 5.56
C SER A 13 -31.22 -42.56 5.93
N MET A 14 -31.65 -42.01 7.07
CA MET A 14 -31.13 -40.72 7.59
C MET A 14 -29.63 -40.77 7.84
N MET A 15 -29.13 -41.79 8.55
CA MET A 15 -27.69 -41.97 8.80
C MET A 15 -26.89 -42.07 7.50
N LYS A 16 -27.39 -42.75 6.48
CA LYS A 16 -26.76 -42.86 5.17
C LYS A 16 -26.66 -41.51 4.48
N GLN A 17 -27.73 -40.73 4.48
CA GLN A 17 -27.74 -39.38 3.89
C GLN A 17 -26.82 -38.44 4.63
N ILE A 18 -26.80 -38.44 5.96
CA ILE A 18 -25.87 -37.64 6.79
C ILE A 18 -24.40 -37.94 6.44
N LYS A 19 -24.03 -39.24 6.31
CA LYS A 19 -22.69 -39.63 5.91
C LYS A 19 -22.30 -39.16 4.51
N LEU A 20 -23.25 -39.17 3.56
CA LEU A 20 -23.02 -38.69 2.20
C LEU A 20 -22.87 -37.17 2.15
N ILE A 21 -23.66 -36.42 2.92
CA ILE A 21 -23.57 -34.97 3.06
C ILE A 21 -22.24 -34.58 3.71
N GLY A 22 -21.84 -35.25 4.81
CA GLY A 22 -20.56 -35.02 5.48
C GLY A 22 -19.34 -35.35 4.62
N GLY A 23 -19.50 -36.28 3.64
CA GLY A 23 -18.47 -36.60 2.65
C GLY A 23 -18.49 -35.73 1.39
N GLY A 24 -19.32 -34.69 1.33
CA GLY A 24 -19.44 -33.80 0.17
C GLY A 24 -20.04 -34.43 -1.10
N LYS A 25 -20.68 -35.62 -0.99
CA LYS A 25 -21.12 -36.46 -2.13
C LYS A 25 -22.62 -36.44 -2.40
N ALA A 26 -23.43 -35.65 -1.70
CA ALA A 26 -24.88 -35.64 -1.85
C ALA A 26 -25.47 -34.22 -1.71
N ASN A 27 -26.76 -34.11 -2.12
CA ASN A 27 -27.57 -32.92 -1.90
C ASN A 27 -27.54 -32.51 -0.41
N LYS A 28 -27.44 -31.23 -0.16
CA LYS A 28 -27.33 -30.62 1.19
C LYS A 28 -28.64 -30.68 1.98
N LYS A 29 -29.54 -31.64 1.69
CA LYS A 29 -30.83 -31.79 2.34
C LYS A 29 -31.16 -33.25 2.57
N ILE A 30 -31.65 -33.56 3.78
CA ILE A 30 -32.14 -34.89 4.13
C ILE A 30 -33.61 -34.99 3.70
N GLU A 31 -33.93 -35.98 2.87
CA GLU A 31 -35.28 -36.24 2.40
C GLU A 31 -35.82 -37.50 3.10
N ILE A 32 -36.67 -37.29 4.10
CA ILE A 32 -37.39 -38.36 4.81
C ILE A 32 -38.84 -37.94 4.90
N SER A 33 -39.72 -38.79 4.35
CA SER A 33 -41.15 -38.58 4.41
C SER A 33 -41.71 -39.36 5.61
N SER A 34 -41.54 -38.81 6.80
CA SER A 34 -42.09 -39.34 8.05
C SER A 34 -42.79 -38.22 8.79
N HIS A 35 -43.91 -38.54 9.45
CA HIS A 35 -44.71 -37.60 10.26
C HIS A 35 -44.56 -37.90 11.75
N ASP A 36 -43.46 -38.51 12.14
CA ASP A 36 -43.07 -38.87 13.49
C ASP A 36 -41.86 -38.07 13.93
N GLU A 37 -41.30 -38.39 15.08
CA GLU A 37 -40.11 -37.75 15.69
C GLU A 37 -38.90 -37.82 14.75
N ILE A 38 -38.83 -38.76 13.81
CA ILE A 38 -37.74 -38.86 12.82
C ILE A 38 -37.90 -37.80 11.73
N GLY A 39 -39.14 -37.46 11.35
CA GLY A 39 -39.41 -36.33 10.44
C GLY A 39 -39.01 -34.99 11.06
N GLU A 40 -39.36 -34.75 12.33
CA GLU A 40 -38.99 -33.55 13.08
C GLU A 40 -37.46 -33.43 13.23
N LEU A 41 -36.77 -34.55 13.49
CA LEU A 41 -35.31 -34.59 13.54
C LEU A 41 -34.69 -34.29 12.17
N ALA A 42 -35.23 -34.80 11.07
CA ALA A 42 -34.75 -34.49 9.72
C ALA A 42 -34.92 -33.02 9.38
N ASP A 43 -36.04 -32.39 9.76
CA ASP A 43 -36.28 -30.97 9.55
C ASP A 43 -35.31 -30.08 10.41
N SER A 44 -35.09 -30.45 11.66
CA SER A 44 -34.11 -29.77 12.51
C SER A 44 -32.72 -29.86 11.93
N PHE A 45 -32.30 -30.99 11.40
CA PHE A 45 -31.02 -31.18 10.76
C PHE A 45 -30.90 -30.36 9.46
N ASN A 46 -31.96 -30.30 8.64
CA ASN A 46 -32.02 -29.46 7.45
C ASN A 46 -31.89 -27.96 7.79
N GLN A 47 -32.49 -27.53 8.88
CA GLN A 47 -32.30 -26.15 9.38
C GLN A 47 -30.85 -25.87 9.76
N LEU A 48 -30.19 -26.82 10.44
CA LEU A 48 -28.75 -26.69 10.76
C LEU A 48 -27.86 -26.62 9.51
N LEU A 49 -28.16 -27.47 8.52
CA LEU A 49 -27.42 -27.42 7.23
C LEU A 49 -27.60 -26.09 6.51
N SER A 50 -28.83 -25.55 6.49
CA SER A 50 -29.09 -24.22 5.91
C SER A 50 -28.37 -23.11 6.64
N LYS A 51 -28.32 -23.14 7.99
CA LYS A 51 -27.54 -22.17 8.78
C LYS A 51 -26.06 -22.30 8.51
N LEU A 52 -25.51 -23.51 8.43
CA LEU A 52 -24.11 -23.76 8.08
C LEU A 52 -23.75 -23.19 6.70
N ASP A 53 -24.62 -23.39 5.72
CA ASP A 53 -24.38 -22.86 4.37
C ASP A 53 -24.39 -21.32 4.36
N SER A 54 -25.35 -20.70 5.07
CA SER A 54 -25.42 -19.25 5.18
C SER A 54 -24.20 -18.67 5.89
N VAL A 55 -23.69 -19.31 6.95
CA VAL A 55 -22.46 -18.89 7.64
C VAL A 55 -21.24 -19.03 6.73
N ASN A 56 -21.12 -20.14 6.01
CA ASN A 56 -20.02 -20.33 5.05
C ASN A 56 -20.02 -19.27 3.95
N GLN A 57 -21.20 -18.98 3.36
CA GLN A 57 -21.31 -17.92 2.36
C GLN A 57 -20.91 -16.55 2.92
N ARG A 58 -21.31 -16.28 4.16
CA ARG A 58 -20.92 -15.03 4.83
C ARG A 58 -19.42 -14.94 5.07
N ILE A 59 -18.78 -16.01 5.53
CA ILE A 59 -17.32 -16.06 5.74
C ILE A 59 -16.57 -15.81 4.42
N ILE A 60 -17.04 -16.44 3.32
CA ILE A 60 -16.44 -16.23 2.00
C ILE A 60 -16.62 -14.78 1.55
N ALA A 61 -17.81 -14.21 1.70
CA ALA A 61 -18.09 -12.82 1.34
C ALA A 61 -17.25 -11.82 2.16
N GLU A 62 -17.17 -12.04 3.47
CA GLU A 62 -16.32 -11.21 4.37
C GLU A 62 -14.82 -11.34 4.01
N GLY A 63 -14.37 -12.53 3.62
CA GLY A 63 -13.00 -12.77 3.15
C GLY A 63 -12.67 -12.00 1.87
N LEU A 64 -13.56 -12.07 0.88
CA LEU A 64 -13.41 -11.35 -0.40
C LEU A 64 -13.44 -9.82 -0.20
N GLU A 65 -14.32 -9.33 0.66
CA GLU A 65 -14.40 -7.89 0.96
C GLU A 65 -13.14 -7.39 1.69
N LYS A 66 -12.60 -8.18 2.60
CA LYS A 66 -11.33 -7.87 3.28
C LYS A 66 -10.15 -7.80 2.30
N GLU A 67 -10.09 -8.72 1.34
CA GLU A 67 -9.09 -8.70 0.27
C GLU A 67 -9.25 -7.45 -0.61
N ARG A 68 -10.48 -7.11 -0.99
CA ARG A 68 -10.78 -5.92 -1.78
C ARG A 68 -10.33 -4.64 -1.08
N ILE A 69 -10.67 -4.48 0.21
CA ILE A 69 -10.26 -3.31 1.01
C ILE A 69 -8.73 -3.21 1.07
N LYS A 70 -8.03 -4.34 1.23
CA LYS A 70 -6.58 -4.38 1.22
C LYS A 70 -5.99 -3.92 -0.12
N TYR A 71 -6.58 -4.33 -1.25
CA TYR A 71 -6.18 -3.86 -2.57
C TYR A 71 -6.43 -2.36 -2.78
N GLU A 72 -7.57 -1.86 -2.34
CA GLU A 72 -7.89 -0.43 -2.42
C GLU A 72 -6.92 0.41 -1.58
N LEU A 73 -6.61 -0.04 -0.36
CA LEU A 73 -5.63 0.62 0.51
C LEU A 73 -4.25 0.66 -0.14
N LEU A 74 -3.77 -0.45 -0.71
CA LEU A 74 -2.50 -0.51 -1.41
C LEU A 74 -2.47 0.44 -2.62
N ASN A 75 -3.55 0.51 -3.39
CA ASN A 75 -3.66 1.43 -4.52
C ASN A 75 -3.66 2.90 -4.08
N LEU A 76 -4.31 3.23 -2.96
CA LEU A 76 -4.28 4.57 -2.40
C LEU A 76 -2.89 4.95 -1.91
N GLN A 77 -2.17 4.02 -1.27
CA GLN A 77 -0.78 4.23 -0.86
C GLN A 77 0.14 4.45 -2.06
N LEU A 78 0.02 3.62 -3.11
CA LEU A 78 0.79 3.79 -4.36
C LEU A 78 0.50 5.13 -5.03
N ARG A 79 -0.77 5.53 -5.12
CA ARG A 79 -1.15 6.85 -5.67
C ARG A 79 -0.58 7.99 -4.82
N SER A 80 -0.62 7.88 -3.50
CA SER A 80 -0.02 8.88 -2.60
C SER A 80 1.47 9.05 -2.85
N ILE A 81 2.23 7.95 -2.95
CA ILE A 81 3.66 7.99 -3.26
C ILE A 81 3.92 8.61 -4.64
N LEU A 82 3.16 8.20 -5.66
CA LEU A 82 3.33 8.72 -7.03
C LEU A 82 2.94 10.19 -7.18
N THR A 83 2.01 10.71 -6.35
CA THR A 83 1.64 12.13 -6.37
C THR A 83 2.58 13.01 -5.55
N GLN A 84 3.30 12.44 -4.60
CA GLN A 84 4.31 13.15 -3.81
C GLN A 84 5.60 13.42 -4.61
N ILE A 85 5.94 12.56 -5.58
CA ILE A 85 6.99 12.87 -6.57
C ILE A 85 6.32 13.74 -7.63
N ALA A 86 6.60 15.04 -7.63
CA ALA A 86 6.01 15.99 -8.56
C ALA A 86 6.13 15.44 -10.01
N PRO A 87 5.03 15.20 -10.76
CA PRO A 87 5.10 14.60 -12.10
C PRO A 87 5.97 15.41 -13.06
N HIS A 88 6.04 16.73 -12.84
CA HIS A 88 6.88 17.64 -13.58
C HIS A 88 8.39 17.37 -13.35
N LEU A 89 8.79 17.01 -12.13
CA LEU A 89 10.16 16.68 -11.82
C LEU A 89 10.62 15.39 -12.53
N ILE A 90 9.74 14.37 -12.57
CA ILE A 90 10.02 13.13 -13.31
C ILE A 90 10.18 13.44 -14.82
N GLY A 91 9.31 14.27 -15.38
CA GLY A 91 9.40 14.69 -16.79
C GLY A 91 10.72 15.39 -17.08
N ASN A 92 11.14 16.32 -16.22
CA ASN A 92 12.42 17.03 -16.35
C ASN A 92 13.62 16.09 -16.17
N LEU A 93 13.58 15.17 -15.23
CA LEU A 93 14.61 14.16 -15.02
C LEU A 93 14.82 13.30 -16.27
N LEU A 94 13.73 12.74 -16.83
CA LEU A 94 13.79 11.92 -18.04
C LEU A 94 14.27 12.73 -19.25
N GLY A 95 13.84 14.00 -19.35
CA GLY A 95 14.29 14.93 -20.39
C GLY A 95 15.78 15.21 -20.29
N ALA A 96 16.31 15.49 -19.11
CA ALA A 96 17.74 15.75 -18.88
C ALA A 96 18.58 14.48 -19.18
N LEU A 97 18.15 13.31 -18.69
CA LEU A 97 18.83 12.04 -19.01
C LEU A 97 18.90 11.78 -20.51
N SER A 98 17.78 12.01 -21.23
CA SER A 98 17.74 11.87 -22.68
C SER A 98 18.67 12.85 -23.38
N ALA A 99 18.68 14.12 -22.96
CA ALA A 99 19.53 15.15 -23.52
C ALA A 99 21.02 14.82 -23.33
N TYR A 100 21.43 14.42 -22.13
CA TYR A 100 22.83 14.04 -21.86
C TYR A 100 23.24 12.78 -22.62
N ALA A 101 22.33 11.79 -22.77
CA ALA A 101 22.60 10.59 -23.55
C ALA A 101 22.81 10.90 -25.05
N VAL A 102 22.00 11.78 -25.64
CA VAL A 102 22.12 12.20 -27.04
C VAL A 102 23.44 12.91 -27.32
N VAL A 103 23.91 13.73 -26.36
CA VAL A 103 25.19 14.47 -26.49
C VAL A 103 26.39 13.59 -26.10
N GLY A 104 26.18 12.36 -25.62
CA GLY A 104 27.25 11.43 -25.24
C GLY A 104 27.90 11.75 -23.87
N GLN A 105 27.25 12.55 -23.03
CA GLN A 105 27.75 12.89 -21.69
C GLN A 105 27.38 11.76 -20.70
N THR A 106 28.04 10.62 -20.84
CA THR A 106 27.76 9.40 -20.04
C THR A 106 27.98 9.62 -18.55
N ASP A 107 28.97 10.40 -18.16
CA ASP A 107 29.25 10.70 -16.74
C ASP A 107 28.09 11.46 -16.09
N LYS A 108 27.47 12.42 -16.81
CA LYS A 108 26.29 13.15 -16.32
C LYS A 108 25.06 12.24 -16.25
N VAL A 109 24.90 11.31 -17.20
CA VAL A 109 23.80 10.30 -17.15
C VAL A 109 23.95 9.41 -15.93
N GLU A 110 25.18 8.96 -15.64
CA GLU A 110 25.47 8.12 -14.47
C GLU A 110 25.20 8.87 -13.17
N SER A 111 25.77 10.07 -13.00
CA SER A 111 25.61 10.91 -11.82
C SER A 111 24.14 11.23 -11.54
N LEU A 112 23.41 11.71 -12.56
CA LEU A 112 21.99 12.05 -12.43
C LEU A 112 21.14 10.82 -12.09
N SER A 113 21.45 9.66 -12.65
CA SER A 113 20.77 8.40 -12.33
C SER A 113 20.97 7.98 -10.89
N ILE A 114 22.19 8.16 -10.34
CA ILE A 114 22.52 7.87 -8.95
C ILE A 114 21.76 8.82 -8.01
N HIS A 115 21.79 10.14 -8.27
CA HIS A 115 21.09 11.14 -7.44
C HIS A 115 19.57 10.90 -7.46
N ALA A 116 19.00 10.65 -8.63
CA ALA A 116 17.58 10.34 -8.77
C ALA A 116 17.19 9.07 -8.00
N SER A 117 17.98 8.01 -8.11
CA SER A 117 17.75 6.75 -7.39
C SER A 117 17.82 6.93 -5.87
N ASN A 118 18.80 7.70 -5.38
CA ASN A 118 18.95 8.00 -3.97
C ASN A 118 17.78 8.84 -3.44
N TYR A 119 17.37 9.87 -4.19
CA TYR A 119 16.22 10.68 -3.85
C TYR A 119 14.92 9.85 -3.80
N ILE A 120 14.62 9.08 -4.82
CA ILE A 120 13.41 8.24 -4.88
C ILE A 120 13.37 7.26 -3.70
N ARG A 121 14.50 6.64 -3.38
CA ARG A 121 14.61 5.70 -2.26
C ARG A 121 14.43 6.37 -0.90
N SER A 122 15.07 7.52 -0.66
CA SER A 122 14.95 8.25 0.61
C SER A 122 13.54 8.82 0.77
N ASN A 123 12.96 9.37 -0.30
CA ASN A 123 11.59 9.88 -0.31
C ASN A 123 10.56 8.77 0.00
N ALA A 124 10.67 7.61 -0.64
CA ALA A 124 9.79 6.47 -0.38
C ALA A 124 9.90 6.02 1.10
N LYS A 125 11.12 5.92 1.63
CA LYS A 125 11.35 5.53 3.03
C LYS A 125 10.73 6.51 4.03
N CYS A 126 10.82 7.82 3.78
CA CYS A 126 10.20 8.85 4.62
C CYS A 126 8.67 8.82 4.51
N SER A 127 8.13 8.62 3.30
CA SER A 127 6.68 8.62 3.05
C SER A 127 5.93 7.44 3.67
N GLU A 128 6.62 6.33 3.96
CA GLU A 128 6.02 5.15 4.61
C GLU A 128 5.83 5.30 6.12
N ARG A 129 6.39 6.35 6.73
CA ARG A 129 6.42 6.55 8.18
C ARG A 129 5.72 7.84 8.55
N GLU A 130 5.09 7.85 9.70
CA GLU A 130 4.48 9.06 10.26
C GLU A 130 5.55 10.04 10.78
N TYR A 131 6.66 9.49 11.30
CA TYR A 131 7.79 10.27 11.83
C TYR A 131 9.10 9.77 11.23
N SER A 132 10.00 10.73 10.92
CA SER A 132 11.38 10.52 10.50
C SER A 132 12.33 11.26 11.45
N THR A 133 13.61 10.91 11.42
CA THR A 133 14.60 11.74 12.10
C THR A 133 14.90 12.99 11.26
N LEU A 134 15.28 14.07 11.93
CA LEU A 134 15.67 15.29 11.24
C LEU A 134 16.87 15.06 10.30
N GLY A 135 17.76 14.13 10.66
CA GLY A 135 18.86 13.70 9.79
C GLY A 135 18.39 13.01 8.51
N GLU A 136 17.33 12.17 8.57
CA GLU A 136 16.73 11.54 7.38
C GLU A 136 16.05 12.58 6.48
N GLU A 137 15.36 13.57 7.06
CA GLU A 137 14.76 14.69 6.31
C GLU A 137 15.85 15.48 5.55
N PHE A 138 16.94 15.87 6.23
CA PHE A 138 18.05 16.60 5.61
C PHE A 138 18.69 15.78 4.48
N GLN A 139 18.95 14.50 4.71
CA GLN A 139 19.52 13.63 3.67
C GLN A 139 18.61 13.50 2.45
N THR A 140 17.30 13.46 2.65
CA THR A 140 16.33 13.44 1.54
C THR A 140 16.40 14.73 0.73
N ILE A 141 16.54 15.86 1.41
CA ILE A 141 16.68 17.18 0.77
C ILE A 141 18.03 17.30 0.05
N ASP A 142 19.12 16.84 0.65
CA ASP A 142 20.44 16.84 0.01
C ASP A 142 20.39 16.09 -1.33
N ASN A 143 19.78 14.90 -1.35
CA ASN A 143 19.59 14.11 -2.57
C ASN A 143 18.68 14.81 -3.59
N TYR A 144 17.62 15.48 -3.12
CA TYR A 144 16.70 16.22 -3.98
C TYR A 144 17.38 17.39 -4.66
N ILE A 145 18.14 18.18 -3.91
CA ILE A 145 18.84 19.36 -4.44
C ILE A 145 19.97 18.94 -5.39
N ALA A 146 20.75 17.90 -5.04
CA ALA A 146 21.78 17.39 -5.95
C ALA A 146 21.19 16.96 -7.30
N MET A 147 20.06 16.24 -7.29
CA MET A 147 19.34 15.87 -8.50
C MET A 147 18.81 17.11 -9.25
N TYR A 148 18.24 18.09 -8.52
CA TYR A 148 17.66 19.30 -9.11
C TYR A 148 18.73 20.15 -9.81
N GLN A 149 19.89 20.35 -9.18
CA GLN A 149 21.03 21.08 -9.74
C GLN A 149 21.52 20.47 -11.07
N GLU A 150 21.57 19.14 -11.16
CA GLU A 150 21.97 18.46 -12.40
C GLU A 150 20.91 18.57 -13.49
N ILE A 151 19.60 18.47 -13.14
CA ILE A 151 18.51 18.59 -14.11
C ILE A 151 18.51 19.98 -14.77
N PHE A 152 18.69 21.03 -13.99
CA PHE A 152 18.53 22.41 -14.45
C PHE A 152 19.85 23.11 -14.78
N ASP A 153 21.00 22.42 -14.61
CA ASP A 153 22.36 22.95 -14.82
C ASP A 153 22.57 24.30 -14.09
N GLN A 154 21.98 24.42 -12.90
CA GLN A 154 22.03 25.64 -12.09
C GLN A 154 22.84 25.39 -10.80
N PRO A 155 23.91 26.16 -10.57
CA PRO A 155 24.65 26.12 -9.33
C PRO A 155 23.88 26.89 -8.24
N GLU A 156 22.84 26.27 -7.70
CA GLU A 156 22.16 26.84 -6.55
C GLU A 156 23.02 26.64 -5.30
N THR A 157 23.16 27.69 -4.51
CA THR A 157 23.87 27.59 -3.23
C THR A 157 22.91 26.97 -2.22
N TYR A 158 23.24 25.77 -1.82
CA TYR A 158 22.54 25.04 -0.78
C TYR A 158 23.48 24.77 0.38
N GLU A 159 23.04 25.12 1.58
CA GLU A 159 23.78 24.85 2.82
C GLU A 159 22.83 24.17 3.82
N SER A 160 23.20 23.00 4.29
CA SER A 160 22.53 22.32 5.41
C SER A 160 23.47 22.30 6.63
N HIS A 161 22.97 22.68 7.79
CA HIS A 161 23.79 22.76 9.00
C HIS A 161 23.01 22.34 10.25
N PHE A 162 23.63 21.49 11.06
CA PHE A 162 23.17 21.20 12.42
C PHE A 162 24.04 21.95 13.42
N GLU A 163 23.48 22.87 14.22
CA GLU A 163 24.23 23.54 15.27
C GLU A 163 24.70 22.57 16.37
N GLN A 164 23.91 21.51 16.58
CA GLN A 164 24.23 20.43 17.51
C GLN A 164 23.96 19.09 16.87
N GLU A 165 24.89 18.14 16.95
CA GLU A 165 24.74 16.78 16.37
C GLU A 165 23.57 16.02 16.97
N ALA A 166 23.18 16.33 18.23
CA ALA A 166 22.02 15.76 18.88
C ALA A 166 20.71 16.03 18.12
N CYS A 167 20.60 17.14 17.39
CA CYS A 167 19.41 17.48 16.60
C CYS A 167 19.14 16.47 15.48
N ARG A 168 20.14 15.77 14.97
CA ARG A 168 19.96 14.77 13.90
C ARG A 168 18.99 13.67 14.26
N ASN A 169 18.95 13.27 15.53
CA ASN A 169 18.11 12.16 16.00
C ASN A 169 16.73 12.61 16.50
N MET A 170 16.42 13.91 16.41
CA MET A 170 15.10 14.41 16.80
C MET A 170 14.04 13.90 15.81
N LEU A 171 12.94 13.38 16.34
CA LEU A 171 11.80 12.93 15.53
C LEU A 171 10.95 14.14 15.13
N VAL A 172 10.65 14.20 13.84
CA VAL A 172 9.76 15.19 13.23
C VAL A 172 8.72 14.47 12.37
N PRO A 173 7.57 15.09 12.10
CA PRO A 173 6.65 14.54 11.09
C PRO A 173 7.37 14.34 9.76
N SER A 174 7.20 13.19 9.15
CA SER A 174 7.86 12.87 7.88
C SER A 174 7.44 13.83 6.78
N MET A 175 8.37 14.16 5.90
CA MET A 175 8.18 15.12 4.79
C MET A 175 7.82 16.54 5.25
N LEU A 176 8.26 16.96 6.44
CA LEU A 176 7.99 18.30 6.97
C LEU A 176 8.72 19.41 6.20
N ILE A 177 10.00 19.21 5.90
CA ILE A 177 10.87 20.23 5.31
C ILE A 177 10.80 20.21 3.79
N HIS A 178 10.61 19.06 3.19
CA HIS A 178 10.64 18.86 1.74
C HIS A 178 9.72 19.81 0.95
N PRO A 179 8.43 20.01 1.30
CA PRO A 179 7.55 20.92 0.57
C PRO A 179 7.99 22.37 0.61
N LEU A 180 8.67 22.78 1.68
CA LEU A 180 9.19 24.15 1.81
C LEU A 180 10.36 24.40 0.85
N VAL A 181 11.26 23.43 0.74
CA VAL A 181 12.40 23.47 -0.18
C VAL A 181 11.92 23.42 -1.63
N GLU A 182 10.99 22.50 -1.96
CA GLU A 182 10.41 22.40 -3.30
C GLU A 182 9.74 23.71 -3.72
N ASN A 183 8.94 24.32 -2.85
CA ASN A 183 8.32 25.61 -3.11
C ASN A 183 9.36 26.71 -3.30
N SER A 184 10.42 26.74 -2.49
CA SER A 184 11.49 27.73 -2.62
C SER A 184 12.18 27.64 -3.98
N LEU A 185 12.54 26.44 -4.42
CA LEU A 185 13.15 26.21 -5.73
C LEU A 185 12.21 26.61 -6.89
N LYS A 186 10.96 26.24 -6.78
CA LYS A 186 9.95 26.51 -7.81
C LYS A 186 9.67 28.01 -8.00
N TYR A 187 9.59 28.76 -6.92
CA TYR A 187 9.23 30.19 -6.98
C TYR A 187 10.44 31.12 -7.15
N CYS A 188 11.63 30.72 -6.73
CA CYS A 188 12.83 31.50 -7.01
C CYS A 188 13.23 31.47 -8.49
N GLY A 189 12.94 30.37 -9.22
CA GLY A 189 13.24 30.24 -10.66
C GLY A 189 12.23 30.92 -11.61
N SER A 190 11.02 31.30 -11.15
CA SER A 190 9.95 31.81 -12.00
C SER A 190 9.92 33.33 -12.22
N GLY A 191 10.83 34.08 -11.63
CA GLY A 191 10.84 35.56 -11.65
C GLY A 191 11.54 36.23 -12.83
N GLY A 192 11.85 35.53 -13.93
CA GLY A 192 12.40 36.16 -15.17
C GLY A 192 13.83 36.69 -15.09
N THR A 193 14.39 36.78 -13.93
CA THR A 193 15.84 36.95 -13.69
C THR A 193 16.35 35.62 -13.15
N HIS A 194 17.31 35.02 -13.83
CA HIS A 194 18.02 33.83 -13.38
C HIS A 194 18.77 34.12 -12.06
N GLY A 195 18.00 34.31 -10.97
CA GLY A 195 18.51 34.52 -9.64
C GLY A 195 18.83 33.16 -9.02
N MET A 196 20.11 32.98 -8.63
CA MET A 196 20.51 31.83 -7.83
C MET A 196 19.65 31.78 -6.57
N ALA A 197 18.94 30.68 -6.33
CA ALA A 197 18.27 30.48 -5.06
C ALA A 197 19.34 30.13 -3.99
N ASN A 198 19.38 30.91 -2.94
CA ASN A 198 20.17 30.60 -1.75
C ASN A 198 19.27 29.90 -0.73
N ILE A 199 19.43 28.59 -0.58
CA ILE A 199 18.68 27.82 0.39
C ILE A 199 19.60 27.47 1.55
N ARG A 200 19.25 27.96 2.74
CA ARG A 200 19.96 27.58 3.97
C ARG A 200 18.97 26.92 4.93
N ILE A 201 19.29 25.70 5.33
CA ILE A 201 18.51 24.96 6.31
C ILE A 201 19.40 24.76 7.54
N SER A 202 18.95 25.23 8.70
CA SER A 202 19.66 25.01 9.95
C SER A 202 18.72 24.46 11.01
N ALA A 203 19.23 23.51 11.81
CA ALA A 203 18.55 22.99 12.96
C ALA A 203 19.33 23.35 14.23
N LYS A 204 18.61 23.97 15.18
CA LYS A 204 19.13 24.33 16.51
C LYS A 204 18.13 23.91 17.58
N HIS A 205 18.63 23.64 18.76
CA HIS A 205 17.83 23.27 19.93
C HIS A 205 17.47 24.48 20.76
#